data_5976038d6cf397476b047878e26f5700
#
_entry.id   5976038d6cf397476b047878e26f5700
#
_cell.length_a   1.000
_cell.length_b   1.000
_cell.length_c   1.000
_cell.angle_alpha   90.00
_cell.angle_beta   90.00
_cell.angle_gamma   90.00
#
_symmetry.space_group_name_H-M   'P 1'
#
loop_
_entity.id
_entity.type
_entity.pdbx_description
1 polymer ?
#
loop_
_entity_poly.entity_id
_entity_poly.type
_entity_poly.pdbx_seq_one_letter_code
_entity_poly.pdbx_strand_id
1 'polypeptide(L)'
;ILAVPLMIYESAKYDGRGGSIFDGKLDNFDALDEVWSQWMDALRAGRAKTYIPECLVPHDPSTGAIVSPNAFDDRYFSADGDMREGQKNEVVTVQPAIPHESYLSSYITALDLCLQGVLSPSTLGIDTKKLDNAEAQREKEKTTLYTRNAIVEALPDVVSACINANNFLQNQAAEEVQTNVLFGEYANPSFESQVETVAKAKQGGIMSIERCVEELYGDSLDEHCKEEEIARLKEEQGI
;
A
#
# COMPACT_ATOMS: atom_id res chain seq x y z
N ILE A 1 20.88 -18.35 23.61
CA ILE A 1 20.40 -18.21 22.23
C ILE A 1 20.75 -16.81 21.77
N LEU A 2 21.50 -16.68 20.66
CA LEU A 2 21.93 -15.37 20.09
C LEU A 2 20.95 -14.77 19.09
N ALA A 3 19.84 -15.47 18.82
CA ALA A 3 18.80 -15.01 17.92
C ALA A 3 17.42 -15.29 18.54
N VAL A 4 16.57 -14.30 18.51
CA VAL A 4 15.19 -14.39 18.94
C VAL A 4 14.30 -14.37 17.71
N PRO A 5 13.51 -15.44 17.44
CA PRO A 5 12.61 -15.46 16.31
C PRO A 5 11.38 -14.57 16.59
N LEU A 6 11.02 -13.73 15.62
CA LEU A 6 9.72 -13.08 15.59
C LEU A 6 8.76 -13.92 14.75
N MET A 7 7.78 -14.53 15.40
CA MET A 7 6.75 -15.34 14.75
C MET A 7 5.40 -14.66 14.96
N ILE A 8 4.82 -14.14 13.88
CA ILE A 8 3.50 -13.48 13.91
C ILE A 8 2.40 -14.51 13.74
N TYR A 9 2.61 -15.46 12.83
CA TYR A 9 1.70 -16.56 12.56
C TYR A 9 2.46 -17.88 12.62
N GLU A 10 1.81 -18.92 13.10
CA GLU A 10 2.37 -20.25 13.06
C GLU A 10 2.23 -20.88 11.67
N SER A 11 3.21 -21.66 11.27
CA SER A 11 3.15 -22.38 10.00
C SER A 11 2.19 -23.55 10.10
N ALA A 12 1.21 -23.63 9.21
CA ALA A 12 0.31 -24.79 9.13
C ALA A 12 1.03 -26.09 8.71
N LYS A 13 2.25 -25.99 8.14
CA LYS A 13 3.01 -27.11 7.59
C LYS A 13 4.12 -27.59 8.53
N TYR A 14 4.72 -26.68 9.29
CA TYR A 14 5.90 -26.95 10.11
C TYR A 14 5.66 -26.50 11.54
N ASP A 15 5.60 -27.45 12.44
CA ASP A 15 5.44 -27.22 13.88
C ASP A 15 6.60 -26.38 14.45
N GLY A 16 6.31 -25.40 15.28
CA GLY A 16 7.29 -24.50 15.90
C GLY A 16 8.02 -23.55 14.94
N ARG A 17 7.50 -23.35 13.72
CA ARG A 17 8.01 -22.35 12.75
C ARG A 17 6.96 -21.31 12.41
N GLY A 18 7.44 -20.10 12.10
CA GLY A 18 6.58 -19.05 11.58
C GLY A 18 6.09 -19.35 10.16
N GLY A 19 4.83 -19.01 9.89
CA GLY A 19 4.25 -19.01 8.56
C GLY A 19 4.43 -17.64 7.87
N SER A 20 4.32 -17.62 6.55
CA SER A 20 4.28 -16.38 5.79
C SER A 20 2.88 -15.77 5.87
N ILE A 21 2.80 -14.44 6.00
CA ILE A 21 1.53 -13.71 5.88
C ILE A 21 0.96 -13.80 4.45
N PHE A 22 1.77 -14.22 3.49
CA PHE A 22 1.40 -14.41 2.09
C PHE A 22 1.19 -15.88 1.71
N ASP A 23 1.12 -16.78 2.69
CA ASP A 23 0.85 -18.20 2.40
C ASP A 23 -0.48 -18.37 1.65
N GLY A 24 -0.45 -19.17 0.60
CA GLY A 24 -1.60 -19.42 -0.27
C GLY A 24 -1.92 -18.29 -1.28
N LYS A 25 -1.03 -17.30 -1.44
CA LYS A 25 -1.24 -16.16 -2.36
C LYS A 25 -0.28 -16.12 -3.54
N LEU A 26 0.55 -17.13 -3.73
CA LEU A 26 1.54 -17.17 -4.81
C LEU A 26 0.88 -17.01 -6.18
N ASP A 27 -0.22 -17.71 -6.42
CA ASP A 27 -0.97 -17.61 -7.69
C ASP A 27 -1.49 -16.19 -7.95
N ASN A 28 -1.83 -15.44 -6.88
CA ASN A 28 -2.27 -14.05 -7.02
C ASN A 28 -1.11 -13.12 -7.40
N PHE A 29 0.09 -13.37 -6.86
CA PHE A 29 1.29 -12.64 -7.26
C PHE A 29 1.70 -12.94 -8.70
N ASP A 30 1.62 -14.21 -9.12
CA ASP A 30 1.86 -14.58 -10.51
C ASP A 30 0.87 -13.88 -11.45
N ALA A 31 -0.41 -13.81 -11.08
CA ALA A 31 -1.41 -13.07 -11.84
C ALA A 31 -1.12 -11.55 -11.90
N LEU A 32 -0.61 -10.96 -10.82
CA LEU A 32 -0.21 -9.54 -10.79
C LEU A 32 0.96 -9.27 -11.74
N ASP A 33 1.97 -10.14 -11.73
CA ASP A 33 3.13 -10.06 -12.62
C ASP A 33 2.72 -10.18 -14.08
N GLU A 34 1.81 -11.09 -14.40
CA GLU A 34 1.26 -11.26 -15.74
C GLU A 34 0.53 -10.00 -16.22
N VAL A 35 -0.36 -9.44 -15.40
CA VAL A 35 -1.10 -8.19 -15.73
C VAL A 35 -0.13 -7.04 -15.95
N TRP A 36 0.89 -6.90 -15.11
CA TRP A 36 1.90 -5.87 -15.27
C TRP A 36 2.70 -6.05 -16.56
N SER A 37 3.13 -7.26 -16.84
CA SER A 37 3.89 -7.59 -18.06
C SER A 37 3.10 -7.29 -19.31
N GLN A 38 1.82 -7.69 -19.37
CA GLN A 38 0.91 -7.39 -20.48
C GLN A 38 0.71 -5.88 -20.66
N TRP A 39 0.58 -5.12 -19.58
CA TRP A 39 0.47 -3.67 -19.66
C TRP A 39 1.73 -3.03 -20.22
N MET A 40 2.90 -3.44 -19.74
CA MET A 40 4.17 -2.95 -20.28
C MET A 40 4.36 -3.29 -21.76
N ASP A 41 3.94 -4.47 -22.18
CA ASP A 41 4.00 -4.86 -23.59
C ASP A 41 3.01 -4.08 -24.45
N ALA A 42 1.81 -3.81 -23.93
CA ALA A 42 0.85 -2.94 -24.61
C ALA A 42 1.37 -1.51 -24.78
N LEU A 43 2.07 -0.97 -23.76
CA LEU A 43 2.73 0.34 -23.87
C LEU A 43 3.85 0.35 -24.91
N ARG A 44 4.62 -0.73 -25.02
CA ARG A 44 5.66 -0.89 -26.06
C ARG A 44 5.04 -1.03 -27.45
N ALA A 45 4.01 -1.85 -27.57
CA ALA A 45 3.29 -2.07 -28.83
C ALA A 45 2.53 -0.82 -29.30
N GLY A 46 2.04 -0.01 -28.35
CA GLY A 46 1.31 1.24 -28.62
C GLY A 46 2.17 2.42 -29.07
N ARG A 47 3.47 2.23 -29.24
CA ARG A 47 4.34 3.27 -29.84
C ARG A 47 3.91 3.55 -31.27
N ALA A 48 3.95 4.80 -31.63
CA ALA A 48 3.67 5.20 -33.03
C ALA A 48 4.64 4.49 -33.97
N LYS A 49 4.10 3.82 -34.99
CA LYS A 49 4.84 3.15 -36.06
C LYS A 49 4.59 3.89 -37.37
N THR A 50 5.65 4.22 -38.07
CA THR A 50 5.57 4.93 -39.35
C THR A 50 5.88 3.94 -40.46
N TYR A 51 4.93 3.75 -41.36
CA TYR A 51 5.09 2.92 -42.56
C TYR A 51 5.47 3.84 -43.70
N ILE A 52 6.64 3.59 -44.29
CA ILE A 52 7.19 4.36 -45.41
C ILE A 52 7.17 3.45 -46.63
N PRO A 53 6.50 3.84 -47.73
CA PRO A 53 6.58 3.10 -48.98
C PRO A 53 8.02 2.92 -49.44
N GLU A 54 8.37 1.71 -49.88
CA GLU A 54 9.75 1.37 -50.26
C GLU A 54 10.30 2.30 -51.34
N CYS A 55 9.45 2.77 -52.26
CA CYS A 55 9.83 3.74 -53.29
C CYS A 55 10.30 5.11 -52.77
N LEU A 56 9.97 5.44 -51.50
CA LEU A 56 10.38 6.69 -50.82
C LEU A 56 11.60 6.52 -49.92
N VAL A 57 12.04 5.28 -49.68
CA VAL A 57 13.20 5.00 -48.83
C VAL A 57 14.48 5.14 -49.67
N PRO A 58 15.50 5.87 -49.20
CA PRO A 58 16.76 5.98 -49.92
C PRO A 58 17.48 4.64 -49.99
N HIS A 59 17.94 4.28 -51.17
CA HIS A 59 18.72 3.08 -51.43
C HIS A 59 20.18 3.45 -51.71
N ASP A 60 21.10 2.62 -51.26
CA ASP A 60 22.51 2.74 -51.63
C ASP A 60 22.69 2.48 -53.13
N PRO A 61 23.19 3.43 -53.88
CA PRO A 61 23.32 3.28 -55.33
C PRO A 61 24.31 2.17 -55.75
N SER A 62 25.18 1.72 -54.86
CA SER A 62 26.16 0.67 -55.14
C SER A 62 25.67 -0.74 -54.83
N THR A 63 24.87 -0.92 -53.80
CA THR A 63 24.41 -2.23 -53.33
C THR A 63 22.92 -2.46 -53.53
N GLY A 64 22.14 -1.41 -53.81
CA GLY A 64 20.69 -1.47 -53.86
C GLY A 64 20.01 -1.71 -52.48
N ALA A 65 20.79 -1.73 -51.42
CA ALA A 65 20.27 -1.98 -50.08
C ALA A 65 19.55 -0.73 -49.53
N ILE A 66 18.49 -0.93 -48.77
CA ILE A 66 17.77 0.14 -48.07
C ILE A 66 18.71 0.78 -47.03
N VAL A 67 18.88 2.09 -47.12
CA VAL A 67 19.64 2.86 -46.14
C VAL A 67 18.74 3.17 -44.95
N SER A 68 18.82 2.36 -43.89
CA SER A 68 18.13 2.64 -42.64
C SER A 68 18.92 3.68 -41.85
N PRO A 69 18.30 4.79 -41.43
CA PRO A 69 19.00 5.83 -40.67
C PRO A 69 19.44 5.36 -39.27
N ASN A 70 18.78 4.35 -38.73
CA ASN A 70 19.15 3.72 -37.48
C ASN A 70 18.71 2.26 -37.47
N ALA A 71 19.67 1.33 -37.42
CA ALA A 71 19.40 -0.11 -37.41
C ALA A 71 18.64 -0.60 -36.16
N PHE A 72 18.61 0.19 -35.08
CA PHE A 72 17.91 -0.12 -33.82
C PHE A 72 16.57 0.61 -33.66
N ASP A 73 16.14 1.40 -34.68
CA ASP A 73 14.88 2.13 -34.61
C ASP A 73 13.76 1.30 -35.25
N ASP A 74 12.97 0.65 -34.44
CA ASP A 74 11.82 -0.19 -34.79
C ASP A 74 10.52 0.62 -35.00
N ARG A 75 10.61 1.95 -35.10
CA ARG A 75 9.45 2.81 -35.37
C ARG A 75 9.15 2.99 -36.85
N TYR A 76 10.13 2.69 -37.73
CA TYR A 76 10.02 2.85 -39.14
C TYR A 76 9.99 1.50 -39.85
N PHE A 77 8.96 1.26 -40.63
CA PHE A 77 8.77 0.04 -41.38
C PHE A 77 8.66 0.39 -42.88
N SER A 78 9.38 -0.34 -43.72
CA SER A 78 9.15 -0.26 -45.16
C SER A 78 7.89 -1.03 -45.52
N ALA A 79 7.01 -0.43 -46.30
CA ALA A 79 5.83 -1.07 -46.85
C ALA A 79 5.96 -1.15 -48.38
N ASP A 80 5.41 -2.20 -48.98
CA ASP A 80 5.40 -2.32 -50.44
C ASP A 80 4.76 -1.10 -51.07
N GLY A 81 5.49 -0.43 -51.92
CA GLY A 81 5.00 0.71 -52.71
C GLY A 81 4.49 0.23 -54.07
N ASP A 82 3.25 0.55 -54.42
CA ASP A 82 2.72 0.29 -55.75
C ASP A 82 3.04 1.48 -56.67
N MET A 83 3.91 1.24 -57.65
CA MET A 83 4.34 2.25 -58.63
C MET A 83 3.35 2.43 -59.78
N ARG A 84 2.14 1.85 -59.72
CA ARG A 84 1.11 2.01 -60.73
C ARG A 84 0.54 3.43 -60.74
N GLU A 85 0.21 3.90 -61.93
CA GLU A 85 -0.37 5.21 -62.13
C GLU A 85 -1.74 5.32 -61.41
N GLY A 86 -1.86 6.30 -60.50
CA GLY A 86 -3.08 6.51 -59.69
C GLY A 86 -3.04 5.99 -58.27
N GLN A 87 -2.01 5.29 -57.87
CA GLN A 87 -1.81 4.87 -56.46
C GLN A 87 -1.09 5.98 -55.66
N LYS A 88 -1.61 6.26 -54.47
CA LYS A 88 -0.98 7.22 -53.56
C LYS A 88 -0.06 6.49 -52.59
N ASN A 89 1.24 6.70 -52.79
CA ASN A 89 2.26 6.24 -51.84
C ASN A 89 2.42 7.30 -50.76
N GLU A 90 1.64 7.16 -49.66
CA GLU A 90 1.69 8.09 -48.53
C GLU A 90 2.42 7.45 -47.35
N VAL A 91 3.18 8.27 -46.61
CA VAL A 91 3.75 7.85 -45.34
C VAL A 91 2.61 7.79 -44.32
N VAL A 92 2.38 6.61 -43.74
CA VAL A 92 1.29 6.38 -42.79
C VAL A 92 1.87 6.17 -41.42
N THR A 93 1.48 7.02 -40.46
CA THR A 93 1.81 6.82 -39.08
C THR A 93 0.59 6.25 -38.37
N VAL A 94 0.77 5.06 -37.78
CA VAL A 94 -0.26 4.36 -37.03
C VAL A 94 0.13 4.34 -35.56
N GLN A 95 -0.74 4.84 -34.72
CA GLN A 95 -0.60 4.72 -33.28
C GLN A 95 -1.82 3.97 -32.70
N PRO A 96 -1.65 2.71 -32.30
CA PRO A 96 -2.73 1.95 -31.68
C PRO A 96 -3.22 2.63 -30.40
N ALA A 97 -4.52 2.69 -30.20
CA ALA A 97 -5.08 3.14 -28.94
C ALA A 97 -4.83 2.08 -27.86
N ILE A 98 -4.25 2.50 -26.75
CA ILE A 98 -4.01 1.61 -25.62
C ILE A 98 -5.21 1.74 -24.66
N PRO A 99 -5.94 0.66 -24.34
CA PRO A 99 -7.05 0.69 -23.40
C PRO A 99 -6.53 0.77 -21.96
N HIS A 100 -5.92 1.89 -21.60
CA HIS A 100 -5.25 2.10 -20.30
C HIS A 100 -6.18 1.91 -19.09
N GLU A 101 -7.45 2.27 -19.20
CA GLU A 101 -8.43 2.08 -18.12
C GLU A 101 -8.66 0.60 -17.80
N SER A 102 -8.69 -0.24 -18.83
CA SER A 102 -8.85 -1.69 -18.66
C SER A 102 -7.63 -2.31 -17.97
N TYR A 103 -6.43 -1.93 -18.38
CA TYR A 103 -5.18 -2.39 -17.74
C TYR A 103 -5.08 -1.90 -16.30
N LEU A 104 -5.40 -0.64 -16.03
CA LEU A 104 -5.40 -0.09 -14.68
C LEU A 104 -6.40 -0.82 -13.77
N SER A 105 -7.62 -1.06 -14.26
CA SER A 105 -8.64 -1.79 -13.51
C SER A 105 -8.21 -3.23 -13.21
N SER A 106 -7.60 -3.93 -14.17
CA SER A 106 -7.08 -5.29 -13.98
C SER A 106 -5.95 -5.30 -12.97
N TYR A 107 -5.02 -4.35 -13.05
CA TYR A 107 -3.91 -4.21 -12.11
C TYR A 107 -4.37 -3.97 -10.67
N ILE A 108 -5.32 -3.05 -10.48
CA ILE A 108 -5.90 -2.76 -9.16
C ILE A 108 -6.60 -4.00 -8.60
N THR A 109 -7.34 -4.74 -9.43
CA THR A 109 -8.02 -5.97 -9.01
C THR A 109 -7.03 -7.06 -8.60
N ALA A 110 -5.97 -7.27 -9.39
CA ALA A 110 -4.93 -8.25 -9.07
C ALA A 110 -4.18 -7.88 -7.78
N LEU A 111 -3.87 -6.59 -7.60
CA LEU A 111 -3.23 -6.08 -6.38
C LEU A 111 -4.13 -6.25 -5.16
N ASP A 112 -5.44 -5.99 -5.28
CA ASP A 112 -6.41 -6.19 -4.20
C ASP A 112 -6.46 -7.66 -3.76
N LEU A 113 -6.44 -8.60 -4.71
CA LEU A 113 -6.37 -10.03 -4.42
C LEU A 113 -5.07 -10.45 -3.70
N CYS A 114 -3.93 -9.84 -4.04
CA CYS A 114 -2.65 -10.06 -3.35
C CYS A 114 -2.70 -9.57 -1.89
N LEU A 115 -3.32 -8.42 -1.65
CA LEU A 115 -3.38 -7.78 -0.34
C LEU A 115 -4.55 -8.25 0.53
N GLN A 116 -5.53 -8.93 -0.07
CA GLN A 116 -6.73 -9.41 0.62
C GLN A 116 -6.38 -10.23 1.88
N GLY A 117 -6.93 -9.83 3.03
CA GLY A 117 -6.69 -10.50 4.32
C GLY A 117 -5.37 -10.14 5.00
N VAL A 118 -4.52 -9.30 4.39
CA VAL A 118 -3.26 -8.82 4.98
C VAL A 118 -3.33 -7.33 5.23
N LEU A 119 -3.63 -6.57 4.19
CA LEU A 119 -3.61 -5.11 4.21
C LEU A 119 -4.74 -4.57 3.35
N SER A 120 -5.37 -3.48 3.78
CA SER A 120 -6.36 -2.80 2.95
C SER A 120 -5.67 -1.91 1.91
N PRO A 121 -6.05 -1.98 0.62
CA PRO A 121 -5.51 -1.09 -0.41
C PRO A 121 -5.70 0.39 -0.11
N SER A 122 -6.75 0.76 0.62
CA SER A 122 -7.00 2.14 1.07
C SER A 122 -5.90 2.68 1.97
N THR A 123 -5.29 1.84 2.80
CA THR A 123 -4.16 2.20 3.66
C THR A 123 -2.92 2.59 2.85
N LEU A 124 -2.77 2.04 1.64
CA LEU A 124 -1.69 2.35 0.70
C LEU A 124 -2.01 3.54 -0.22
N GLY A 125 -3.19 4.14 -0.10
CA GLY A 125 -3.64 5.22 -0.99
C GLY A 125 -3.96 4.77 -2.41
N ILE A 126 -4.12 3.46 -2.66
CA ILE A 126 -4.36 2.87 -3.99
C ILE A 126 -5.86 2.82 -4.32
N ASP A 127 -6.72 3.06 -3.36
CA ASP A 127 -8.17 3.01 -3.56
C ASP A 127 -8.64 4.17 -4.45
N THR A 128 -9.05 3.84 -5.67
CA THR A 128 -9.59 4.80 -6.63
C THR A 128 -11.04 5.20 -6.36
N LYS A 129 -11.74 4.46 -5.51
CA LYS A 129 -13.11 4.78 -5.11
C LYS A 129 -13.07 5.63 -3.87
N LYS A 130 -13.22 6.94 -4.03
CA LYS A 130 -13.47 7.84 -2.91
C LYS A 130 -14.74 7.37 -2.19
N LEU A 131 -14.57 6.88 -0.97
CA LEU A 131 -15.69 6.58 -0.10
C LEU A 131 -16.01 7.83 0.68
N ASP A 132 -17.16 8.42 0.38
CA ASP A 132 -17.67 9.60 1.09
C ASP A 132 -18.17 9.26 2.51
N ASN A 133 -18.07 7.99 2.92
CA ASN A 133 -18.56 7.53 4.21
C ASN A 133 -17.42 7.00 5.07
N ALA A 134 -17.17 7.67 6.21
CA ALA A 134 -16.15 7.30 7.18
C ALA A 134 -16.34 5.88 7.77
N GLU A 135 -17.57 5.40 7.82
CA GLU A 135 -17.89 4.06 8.34
C GLU A 135 -17.44 2.96 7.38
N ALA A 136 -17.65 3.15 6.08
CA ALA A 136 -17.17 2.23 5.05
C ALA A 136 -15.64 2.23 4.97
N GLN A 137 -14.98 3.35 5.24
CA GLN A 137 -13.52 3.42 5.29
C GLN A 137 -12.97 2.68 6.51
N ARG A 138 -13.59 2.84 7.68
CA ARG A 138 -13.23 2.09 8.89
C ARG A 138 -13.39 0.58 8.70
N GLU A 139 -14.44 0.16 8.01
CA GLU A 139 -14.67 -1.27 7.72
C GLU A 139 -13.56 -1.84 6.82
N LYS A 140 -13.12 -1.09 5.82
CA LYS A 140 -11.98 -1.47 4.97
C LYS A 140 -10.67 -1.55 5.74
N GLU A 141 -10.45 -0.66 6.68
CA GLU A 141 -9.23 -0.61 7.48
C GLU A 141 -9.14 -1.72 8.53
N LYS A 142 -10.25 -2.39 8.87
CA LYS A 142 -10.27 -3.48 9.86
C LYS A 142 -9.25 -4.57 9.56
N THR A 143 -9.06 -4.94 8.30
CA THR A 143 -8.08 -5.96 7.89
C THR A 143 -6.66 -5.54 8.27
N THR A 144 -6.31 -4.28 8.01
CA THR A 144 -5.01 -3.71 8.39
C THR A 144 -4.84 -3.69 9.90
N LEU A 145 -5.90 -3.35 10.65
CA LEU A 145 -5.88 -3.36 12.11
C LEU A 145 -5.69 -4.77 12.67
N TYR A 146 -6.31 -5.79 12.10
CA TYR A 146 -6.10 -7.18 12.53
C TYR A 146 -4.66 -7.62 12.33
N THR A 147 -4.07 -7.34 11.17
CA THR A 147 -2.67 -7.66 10.89
C THR A 147 -1.73 -6.90 11.84
N ARG A 148 -1.99 -5.60 12.07
CA ARG A 148 -1.24 -4.81 13.03
C ARG A 148 -1.33 -5.40 14.44
N ASN A 149 -2.52 -5.74 14.89
CA ASN A 149 -2.72 -6.27 16.25
C ASN A 149 -2.00 -7.60 16.44
N ALA A 150 -2.00 -8.49 15.45
CA ALA A 150 -1.23 -9.73 15.48
C ALA A 150 0.29 -9.48 15.63
N ILE A 151 0.81 -8.46 14.95
CA ILE A 151 2.22 -8.06 15.08
C ILE A 151 2.49 -7.46 16.47
N VAL A 152 1.61 -6.57 16.94
CA VAL A 152 1.72 -5.91 18.24
C VAL A 152 1.69 -6.94 19.38
N GLU A 153 0.87 -7.98 19.29
CA GLU A 153 0.77 -9.04 20.27
C GLU A 153 2.05 -9.89 20.37
N ALA A 154 2.73 -10.11 19.24
CA ALA A 154 3.96 -10.90 19.20
C ALA A 154 5.22 -10.13 19.67
N LEU A 155 5.21 -8.80 19.62
CA LEU A 155 6.40 -7.97 19.86
C LEU A 155 6.88 -7.95 21.33
N PRO A 156 6.04 -7.87 22.37
CA PRO A 156 6.48 -7.81 23.76
C PRO A 156 7.34 -9.01 24.18
N ASP A 157 6.96 -10.20 23.74
CA ASP A 157 7.69 -11.44 24.05
C ASP A 157 9.09 -11.43 23.39
N VAL A 158 9.16 -10.97 22.14
CA VAL A 158 10.42 -10.85 21.41
C VAL A 158 11.34 -9.80 22.05
N VAL A 159 10.80 -8.65 22.43
CA VAL A 159 11.57 -7.59 23.10
C VAL A 159 12.09 -8.08 24.45
N SER A 160 11.25 -8.73 25.24
CA SER A 160 11.63 -9.32 26.52
C SER A 160 12.74 -10.37 26.35
N ALA A 161 12.60 -11.26 25.37
CA ALA A 161 13.61 -12.27 25.08
C ALA A 161 14.94 -11.65 24.60
N CYS A 162 14.89 -10.57 23.79
CA CYS A 162 16.08 -9.84 23.37
C CYS A 162 16.81 -9.18 24.55
N ILE A 163 16.07 -8.55 25.47
CA ILE A 163 16.64 -7.94 26.66
C ILE A 163 17.29 -9.00 27.55
N ASN A 164 16.61 -10.12 27.79
CA ASN A 164 17.13 -11.21 28.61
C ASN A 164 18.37 -11.86 27.97
N ALA A 165 18.41 -12.02 26.64
CA ALA A 165 19.58 -12.51 25.94
C ALA A 165 20.76 -11.52 26.06
N ASN A 166 20.53 -10.21 25.94
CA ASN A 166 21.55 -9.19 26.12
C ASN A 166 22.10 -9.18 27.56
N ASN A 167 21.23 -9.25 28.57
CA ASN A 167 21.63 -9.33 29.96
C ASN A 167 22.49 -10.57 30.24
N PHE A 168 22.12 -11.71 29.67
CA PHE A 168 22.91 -12.93 29.77
C PHE A 168 24.31 -12.77 29.14
N LEU A 169 24.42 -12.14 27.98
CA LEU A 169 25.71 -11.88 27.32
C LEU A 169 26.60 -10.92 28.12
N GLN A 170 26.02 -9.99 28.86
CA GLN A 170 26.74 -9.05 29.72
C GLN A 170 27.11 -9.63 31.08
N ASN A 171 26.89 -10.93 31.32
CA ASN A 171 27.10 -11.62 32.61
C ASN A 171 26.39 -10.93 33.79
N GLN A 172 25.29 -10.25 33.54
CA GLN A 172 24.45 -9.71 34.60
C GLN A 172 23.55 -10.87 35.09
N ALA A 173 23.63 -11.17 36.37
CA ALA A 173 22.67 -12.07 37.03
C ALA A 173 21.33 -11.34 37.06
N ALA A 174 20.55 -11.49 36.00
CA ALA A 174 19.31 -10.76 35.86
C ALA A 174 18.12 -11.68 36.20
N GLU A 175 17.19 -11.14 36.95
CA GLU A 175 15.81 -11.63 36.96
C GLU A 175 15.25 -11.56 35.53
N GLU A 176 14.40 -12.53 35.17
CA GLU A 176 13.71 -12.47 33.88
C GLU A 176 12.91 -11.18 33.77
N VAL A 177 13.27 -10.36 32.79
CA VAL A 177 12.60 -9.09 32.52
C VAL A 177 11.42 -9.35 31.58
N GLN A 178 10.22 -9.02 32.04
CA GLN A 178 9.05 -8.91 31.18
C GLN A 178 8.83 -7.45 30.83
N THR A 179 8.72 -7.15 29.56
CA THR A 179 8.50 -5.79 29.06
C THR A 179 7.08 -5.64 28.55
N ASN A 180 6.46 -4.50 28.90
CA ASN A 180 5.23 -4.09 28.27
C ASN A 180 5.56 -3.03 27.20
N VAL A 181 5.20 -3.32 25.96
CA VAL A 181 5.46 -2.41 24.84
C VAL A 181 4.17 -1.67 24.52
N LEU A 182 4.16 -0.36 24.74
CA LEU A 182 3.03 0.48 24.42
C LEU A 182 3.20 1.02 23.00
N PHE A 183 2.24 0.75 22.15
CA PHE A 183 2.17 1.28 20.80
C PHE A 183 1.18 2.43 20.77
N GLY A 184 1.56 3.55 20.16
CA GLY A 184 0.62 4.63 19.89
C GLY A 184 -0.58 4.15 19.06
N GLU A 185 -1.68 4.84 19.16
CA GLU A 185 -2.89 4.53 18.39
C GLU A 185 -2.61 4.61 16.88
N TYR A 186 -3.15 3.65 16.13
CA TYR A 186 -2.94 3.53 14.69
C TYR A 186 -3.54 4.72 13.90
N ALA A 187 -4.65 5.22 14.36
CA ALA A 187 -5.29 6.40 13.83
C ALA A 187 -5.86 7.18 15.01
N ASN A 188 -5.21 8.27 15.35
CA ASN A 188 -5.87 9.24 16.21
C ASN A 188 -7.09 9.77 15.43
N PRO A 189 -8.31 9.56 15.92
CA PRO A 189 -9.45 10.24 15.34
C PRO A 189 -9.15 11.75 15.35
N SER A 190 -9.59 12.47 14.32
CA SER A 190 -9.38 13.94 14.31
C SER A 190 -9.90 14.51 15.62
N PHE A 191 -9.24 15.52 16.17
CA PHE A 191 -9.65 16.14 17.43
C PHE A 191 -11.15 16.48 17.44
N GLU A 192 -11.69 16.92 16.30
CA GLU A 192 -13.14 17.16 16.13
C GLU A 192 -13.99 15.91 16.35
N SER A 193 -13.56 14.77 15.82
CA SER A 193 -14.25 13.49 16.00
C SER A 193 -14.17 12.96 17.44
N GLN A 194 -13.04 13.20 18.12
CA GLN A 194 -12.90 12.90 19.55
C GLN A 194 -13.83 13.76 20.40
N VAL A 195 -13.84 15.06 20.15
CA VAL A 195 -14.72 16.01 20.85
C VAL A 195 -16.19 15.62 20.66
N GLU A 196 -16.60 15.28 19.43
CA GLU A 196 -17.99 14.87 19.16
C GLU A 196 -18.35 13.59 19.90
N THR A 197 -17.45 12.60 19.91
CA THR A 197 -17.67 11.30 20.59
C THR A 197 -17.76 11.49 22.10
N VAL A 198 -16.84 12.25 22.69
CA VAL A 198 -16.81 12.54 24.13
C VAL A 198 -18.03 13.39 24.54
N ALA A 199 -18.43 14.37 23.72
CA ALA A 199 -19.62 15.17 23.96
C ALA A 199 -20.90 14.30 23.97
N LYS A 200 -21.05 13.37 23.03
CA LYS A 200 -22.17 12.41 23.00
C LYS A 200 -22.16 11.49 24.20
N ALA A 201 -21.00 10.97 24.58
CA ALA A 201 -20.85 10.09 25.75
C ALA A 201 -21.19 10.82 27.06
N LYS A 202 -20.80 12.10 27.19
CA LYS A 202 -21.14 12.94 28.33
C LYS A 202 -22.65 13.24 28.38
N GLN A 203 -23.25 13.60 27.24
CA GLN A 203 -24.70 13.83 27.15
C GLN A 203 -25.50 12.58 27.51
N GLY A 204 -25.00 11.40 27.14
CA GLY A 204 -25.59 10.12 27.50
C GLY A 204 -25.39 9.71 28.97
N GLY A 205 -24.68 10.51 29.78
CA GLY A 205 -24.40 10.19 31.17
C GLY A 205 -23.43 9.01 31.37
N ILE A 206 -22.69 8.62 30.33
CA ILE A 206 -21.79 7.47 30.33
C ILE A 206 -20.38 7.86 30.81
N MET A 207 -20.00 9.13 30.64
CA MET A 207 -18.66 9.65 30.96
C MET A 207 -18.73 10.77 32.02
N SER A 208 -17.82 10.71 33.01
CA SER A 208 -17.59 11.80 33.96
C SER A 208 -16.76 12.93 33.32
N ILE A 209 -16.75 14.10 33.96
CA ILE A 209 -15.97 15.27 33.50
C ILE A 209 -14.48 14.94 33.49
N GLU A 210 -13.99 14.27 34.54
CA GLU A 210 -12.59 13.86 34.67
C GLU A 210 -12.20 12.95 33.50
N ARG A 211 -13.05 11.96 33.18
CA ARG A 211 -12.80 11.06 32.09
C ARG A 211 -12.84 11.74 30.72
N CYS A 212 -13.71 12.74 30.55
CA CYS A 212 -13.76 13.54 29.32
C CYS A 212 -12.48 14.33 29.10
N VAL A 213 -11.93 14.95 30.14
CA VAL A 213 -10.68 15.71 30.07
C VAL A 213 -9.51 14.78 29.79
N GLU A 214 -9.46 13.61 30.44
CA GLU A 214 -8.43 12.62 30.21
C GLU A 214 -8.44 12.08 28.77
N GLU A 215 -9.63 11.80 28.22
CA GLU A 215 -9.77 11.27 26.86
C GLU A 215 -9.43 12.29 25.76
N LEU A 216 -9.72 13.59 26.02
CA LEU A 216 -9.46 14.64 25.04
C LEU A 216 -8.02 15.15 25.07
N TYR A 217 -7.43 15.24 26.25
CA TYR A 217 -6.15 15.90 26.44
C TYR A 217 -5.02 14.92 26.82
N GLY A 218 -5.35 13.74 27.34
CA GLY A 218 -4.43 12.64 27.60
C GLY A 218 -3.00 13.07 27.95
N ASP A 219 -2.06 12.70 27.10
CA ASP A 219 -0.64 13.00 27.27
C ASP A 219 -0.24 14.45 26.87
N SER A 220 -1.16 15.24 26.32
CA SER A 220 -0.86 16.60 25.83
C SER A 220 -0.92 17.68 26.92
N LEU A 221 -1.52 17.41 28.06
CA LEU A 221 -1.59 18.33 29.20
C LEU A 221 -0.97 17.69 30.46
N ASP A 222 -0.24 18.50 31.23
CA ASP A 222 0.26 18.13 32.54
C ASP A 222 -0.89 17.85 33.52
N GLU A 223 -0.68 16.96 34.50
CA GLU A 223 -1.71 16.58 35.47
C GLU A 223 -2.30 17.79 36.23
N HIS A 224 -1.46 18.77 36.57
CA HIS A 224 -1.90 20.00 37.22
C HIS A 224 -2.87 20.82 36.33
N CYS A 225 -2.57 20.94 35.04
CA CYS A 225 -3.45 21.62 34.10
C CYS A 225 -4.78 20.88 33.87
N LYS A 226 -4.75 19.53 33.91
CA LYS A 226 -5.97 18.72 33.84
C LYS A 226 -6.86 18.93 35.07
N GLU A 227 -6.27 18.98 36.27
CA GLU A 227 -6.99 19.24 37.51
C GLU A 227 -7.63 20.64 37.52
N GLU A 228 -6.91 21.65 37.05
CA GLU A 228 -7.45 23.02 36.91
C GLU A 228 -8.63 23.07 35.92
N GLU A 229 -8.52 22.41 34.78
CA GLU A 229 -9.58 22.35 33.78
C GLU A 229 -10.80 21.59 34.29
N ILE A 230 -10.61 20.49 35.02
CA ILE A 230 -11.68 19.74 35.66
C ILE A 230 -12.41 20.61 36.71
N ALA A 231 -11.65 21.33 37.52
CA ALA A 231 -12.23 22.21 38.55
C ALA A 231 -13.06 23.33 37.90
N ARG A 232 -12.53 23.96 36.85
CA ARG A 232 -13.22 25.01 36.08
C ARG A 232 -14.50 24.49 35.42
N LEU A 233 -14.46 23.30 34.79
CA LEU A 233 -15.63 22.71 34.17
C LEU A 233 -16.72 22.32 35.18
N LYS A 234 -16.33 21.89 36.39
CA LYS A 234 -17.28 21.60 37.50
C LYS A 234 -17.96 22.88 37.99
N GLU A 235 -17.18 23.95 38.17
CA GLU A 235 -17.70 25.25 38.59
C GLU A 235 -18.68 25.84 37.57
N GLU A 236 -18.34 25.77 36.26
CA GLU A 236 -19.24 26.22 35.18
C GLU A 236 -20.54 25.41 35.06
N GLN A 237 -20.53 24.15 35.45
CA GLN A 237 -21.71 23.28 35.45
C GLN A 237 -22.49 23.26 36.76
N GLY A 238 -22.00 23.97 37.78
CA GLY A 238 -22.67 24.08 39.08
C GLY A 238 -22.67 22.76 39.88
N ILE A 239 -21.65 21.91 39.69
CA ILE A 239 -21.49 20.63 40.38
C ILE A 239 -20.36 20.73 41.40
#